data_40e048853d48682c550ee160ba954c07
#
_entry.id   40e048853d48682c550ee160ba954c07
#
_cell.length_a   1.000
_cell.length_b   1.000
_cell.length_c   1.000
_cell.angle_alpha   90.00
_cell.angle_beta   90.00
_cell.angle_gamma   90.00
#
_symmetry.space_group_name_H-M   'P 1'
#
loop_
_entity.id
_entity.type
_entity.pdbx_description
1 polymer ?
#
loop_
_entity_poly.entity_id
_entity_poly.type
_entity_poly.pdbx_seq_one_letter_code
_entity_poly.pdbx_strand_id
1 'polypeptide(L)'
;NDLLNDPIFIQLFDQGWDHHGSVFNSLPNKTRQVDKPIAALIRDLRERGLLDETLVIWSAEFGRTPMAQGAVGDGSGKTKAGRDHHKDAYSVWMAGGGCKGGHVHGATDELGYAIARDPVHVHDFNATILHQLGIDHERLTFRYQGRQFRLTDVHGGVVKDILA
;
A
#
# COMPACT_ATOMS: atom_id res chain seq x y z
N ASN A 1 33.53 7.09 -2.52
CA ASN A 1 32.36 6.90 -3.43
C ASN A 1 31.24 6.13 -2.71
N ASP A 2 30.83 6.63 -1.55
CA ASP A 2 29.80 5.96 -0.72
C ASP A 2 28.36 6.37 -1.06
N LEU A 3 28.17 7.22 -2.08
CA LEU A 3 26.86 7.68 -2.53
C LEU A 3 26.01 6.59 -3.21
N LEU A 4 26.59 5.43 -3.52
CA LEU A 4 25.86 4.32 -4.14
C LEU A 4 25.22 3.36 -3.12
N ASN A 5 25.49 3.54 -1.82
CA ASN A 5 24.95 2.71 -0.75
C ASN A 5 23.81 3.40 0.04
N ASP A 6 23.49 4.65 -0.28
CA ASP A 6 22.34 5.30 0.36
C ASP A 6 21.04 4.82 -0.28
N PRO A 7 20.03 4.44 0.50
CA PRO A 7 18.75 4.04 -0.04
C PRO A 7 18.12 5.19 -0.83
N ILE A 8 17.84 4.94 -2.11
CA ILE A 8 17.16 5.91 -2.95
C ILE A 8 15.65 5.73 -2.71
N PHE A 9 14.99 6.80 -2.28
CA PHE A 9 13.55 6.83 -2.16
C PHE A 9 12.93 7.53 -3.39
N ILE A 10 12.06 6.80 -4.09
CA ILE A 10 11.32 7.32 -5.24
C ILE A 10 9.84 7.22 -4.94
N GLN A 11 9.13 8.33 -4.99
CA GLN A 11 7.68 8.36 -4.81
C GLN A 11 7.01 8.77 -6.12
N LEU A 12 6.08 7.91 -6.59
CA LEU A 12 5.26 8.16 -7.76
C LEU A 12 3.83 8.41 -7.31
N PHE A 13 3.28 9.55 -7.68
CA PHE A 13 1.88 9.88 -7.42
C PHE A 13 1.04 9.64 -8.66
N ASP A 14 -0.04 8.90 -8.48
CA ASP A 14 -1.05 8.71 -9.50
C ASP A 14 -2.42 9.09 -8.94
N GLN A 15 -2.97 10.19 -9.42
CA GLN A 15 -4.20 10.79 -8.95
C GLN A 15 -5.44 10.19 -9.64
N GLY A 16 -6.62 10.49 -9.10
CA GLY A 16 -7.90 10.15 -9.74
C GLY A 16 -8.45 8.78 -9.34
N TRP A 17 -8.15 8.29 -8.14
CA TRP A 17 -8.67 7.06 -7.57
C TRP A 17 -9.87 7.29 -6.64
N ASP A 18 -10.15 8.53 -6.28
CA ASP A 18 -11.21 8.92 -5.37
C ASP A 18 -12.60 8.93 -6.05
N HIS A 19 -13.15 7.75 -6.28
CA HIS A 19 -14.40 7.58 -7.01
C HIS A 19 -15.62 7.58 -6.10
N HIS A 20 -16.10 8.77 -5.74
CA HIS A 20 -17.38 8.97 -5.02
C HIS A 20 -18.61 8.84 -5.94
N GLY A 21 -18.40 8.67 -7.24
CA GLY A 21 -19.42 8.43 -8.24
C GLY A 21 -18.88 7.69 -9.45
N SER A 22 -19.75 6.98 -10.15
CA SER A 22 -19.43 6.31 -11.42
C SER A 22 -18.21 5.37 -11.36
N VAL A 23 -17.94 4.74 -10.21
CA VAL A 23 -16.75 3.91 -10.00
C VAL A 23 -16.62 2.82 -11.06
N PHE A 24 -17.71 2.17 -11.43
CA PHE A 24 -17.72 1.06 -12.40
C PHE A 24 -17.38 1.49 -13.84
N ASN A 25 -17.55 2.77 -14.16
CA ASN A 25 -17.16 3.33 -15.45
C ASN A 25 -15.75 3.90 -15.42
N SER A 26 -15.36 4.50 -14.32
CA SER A 26 -14.09 5.24 -14.18
C SER A 26 -12.91 4.33 -13.84
N LEU A 27 -13.11 3.40 -12.90
CA LEU A 27 -12.06 2.51 -12.41
C LEU A 27 -11.41 1.64 -13.51
N PRO A 28 -12.16 1.03 -14.46
CA PRO A 28 -11.52 0.26 -15.54
C PRO A 28 -10.61 1.09 -16.42
N ASN A 29 -10.92 2.36 -16.63
CA ASN A 29 -10.05 3.25 -17.42
C ASN A 29 -8.82 3.64 -16.61
N LYS A 30 -8.98 3.89 -15.32
CA LYS A 30 -7.88 4.23 -14.41
C LYS A 30 -6.90 3.07 -14.25
N THR A 31 -7.38 1.85 -14.05
CA THR A 31 -6.52 0.67 -13.92
C THR A 31 -5.73 0.40 -15.20
N ARG A 32 -6.32 0.58 -16.38
CA ARG A 32 -5.58 0.41 -17.66
C ARG A 32 -4.42 1.38 -17.83
N GLN A 33 -4.46 2.56 -17.19
CA GLN A 33 -3.39 3.54 -17.28
C GLN A 33 -2.14 3.08 -16.51
N VAL A 34 -2.30 2.34 -15.42
CA VAL A 34 -1.21 1.96 -14.51
C VAL A 34 -0.78 0.50 -14.63
N ASP A 35 -1.64 -0.38 -15.12
CA ASP A 35 -1.40 -1.82 -15.23
C ASP A 35 -0.11 -2.14 -15.99
N LYS A 36 0.00 -1.69 -17.22
CA LYS A 36 1.19 -1.93 -18.07
C LYS A 36 2.46 -1.27 -17.53
N PRO A 37 2.45 0.01 -17.11
CA PRO A 37 3.61 0.64 -16.49
C PRO A 37 4.12 -0.10 -15.24
N ILE A 38 3.23 -0.54 -14.36
CA ILE A 38 3.61 -1.30 -13.16
C ILE A 38 4.25 -2.64 -13.54
N ALA A 39 3.60 -3.39 -14.44
CA ALA A 39 4.13 -4.66 -14.91
C ALA A 39 5.49 -4.50 -15.60
N ALA A 40 5.67 -3.41 -16.37
CA ALA A 40 6.93 -3.09 -17.03
C ALA A 40 8.03 -2.77 -16.00
N LEU A 41 7.72 -1.98 -14.96
CA LEU A 41 8.66 -1.64 -13.90
C LEU A 41 9.17 -2.90 -13.19
N ILE A 42 8.27 -3.78 -12.75
CA ILE A 42 8.65 -5.01 -12.04
C ILE A 42 9.49 -5.92 -12.93
N ARG A 43 9.14 -6.03 -14.22
CA ARG A 43 9.89 -6.83 -15.18
C ARG A 43 11.28 -6.26 -15.42
N ASP A 44 11.40 -4.95 -15.66
CA ASP A 44 12.68 -4.29 -15.90
C ASP A 44 13.63 -4.40 -14.70
N LEU A 45 13.10 -4.19 -13.48
CA LEU A 45 13.89 -4.40 -12.26
C LEU A 45 14.38 -5.85 -12.13
N ARG A 46 13.54 -6.83 -12.44
CA ARG A 46 13.92 -8.24 -12.42
C ARG A 46 14.98 -8.57 -13.48
N GLU A 47 14.79 -8.14 -14.71
CA GLU A 47 15.70 -8.40 -15.83
C GLU A 47 17.07 -7.77 -15.59
N ARG A 48 17.12 -6.65 -14.90
CA ARG A 48 18.39 -5.98 -14.49
C ARG A 48 19.00 -6.55 -13.21
N GLY A 49 18.36 -7.49 -12.54
CA GLY A 49 18.82 -8.01 -11.24
C GLY A 49 18.70 -7.02 -10.08
N LEU A 50 17.86 -6.00 -10.23
CA LEU A 50 17.69 -4.95 -9.21
C LEU A 50 16.49 -5.20 -8.27
N LEU A 51 15.60 -6.14 -8.61
CA LEU A 51 14.37 -6.34 -7.86
C LEU A 51 14.64 -6.84 -6.43
N ASP A 52 15.67 -7.64 -6.22
CA ASP A 52 16.01 -8.17 -4.91
C ASP A 52 16.50 -7.08 -3.93
N GLU A 53 17.07 -6.00 -4.48
CA GLU A 53 17.56 -4.84 -3.71
C GLU A 53 16.60 -3.64 -3.78
N THR A 54 15.46 -3.78 -4.43
CA THR A 54 14.48 -2.71 -4.61
C THR A 54 13.14 -3.11 -4.04
N LEU A 55 12.70 -2.46 -2.97
CA LEU A 55 11.37 -2.63 -2.42
C LEU A 55 10.37 -1.76 -3.19
N VAL A 56 9.48 -2.39 -3.92
CA VAL A 56 8.39 -1.72 -4.63
C VAL A 56 7.10 -1.87 -3.82
N ILE A 57 6.47 -0.75 -3.50
CA ILE A 57 5.23 -0.71 -2.72
C ILE A 57 4.15 0.01 -3.51
N TRP A 58 2.97 -0.60 -3.61
CA TRP A 58 1.75 0.04 -4.06
C TRP A 58 0.80 0.20 -2.87
N SER A 59 0.44 1.42 -2.56
CA SER A 59 -0.44 1.74 -1.44
C SER A 59 -1.33 2.93 -1.77
N ALA A 60 -2.35 3.12 -0.94
CA ALA A 60 -3.16 4.33 -0.87
C ALA A 60 -3.21 4.78 0.60
N GLU A 61 -3.76 5.96 0.83
CA GLU A 61 -3.94 6.53 2.17
C GLU A 61 -4.97 5.75 2.99
N PHE A 62 -5.97 5.17 2.33
CA PHE A 62 -7.01 4.31 2.90
C PHE A 62 -7.68 3.49 1.77
N GLY A 63 -8.64 2.64 2.14
CA GLY A 63 -9.41 1.83 1.21
C GLY A 63 -10.75 2.43 0.83
N ARG A 64 -11.60 1.58 0.25
CA ARG A 64 -12.97 1.90 -0.12
C ARG A 64 -13.93 0.90 0.50
N THR A 65 -15.00 1.41 1.12
CA THR A 65 -16.02 0.54 1.69
C THR A 65 -16.77 -0.24 0.59
N PRO A 66 -17.34 -1.42 0.91
CA PRO A 66 -18.22 -2.12 -0.02
C PRO A 66 -19.54 -1.40 -0.24
N MET A 67 -19.83 -0.37 0.57
CA MET A 67 -21.08 0.36 0.51
C MET A 67 -21.13 1.33 -0.68
N ALA A 68 -22.26 1.34 -1.37
CA ALA A 68 -22.49 2.28 -2.45
C ALA A 68 -22.66 3.70 -1.91
N GLN A 69 -21.96 4.65 -2.52
CA GLN A 69 -22.13 6.08 -2.28
C GLN A 69 -22.69 6.75 -3.55
N GLY A 70 -23.63 7.68 -3.37
CA GLY A 70 -24.29 8.36 -4.48
C GLY A 70 -25.52 7.62 -4.99
N ALA A 71 -26.11 8.11 -6.09
CA ALA A 71 -27.35 7.58 -6.64
C ALA A 71 -27.17 6.16 -7.17
N VAL A 72 -27.82 5.22 -6.53
CA VAL A 72 -27.92 3.83 -6.99
C VAL A 72 -29.08 3.76 -7.98
N GLY A 73 -28.74 3.86 -9.27
CA GLY A 73 -29.67 3.53 -10.36
C GLY A 73 -30.87 4.48 -10.56
N ASP A 74 -30.89 5.09 -11.72
CA ASP A 74 -32.08 5.83 -12.22
C ASP A 74 -32.91 4.98 -13.22
N GLY A 75 -32.72 3.66 -13.20
CA GLY A 75 -33.37 2.75 -14.15
C GLY A 75 -32.71 2.71 -15.56
N SER A 76 -31.70 3.52 -15.82
CA SER A 76 -31.01 3.57 -17.12
C SER A 76 -29.94 2.48 -17.31
N GLY A 77 -29.75 1.60 -16.34
CA GLY A 77 -28.68 0.60 -16.32
C GLY A 77 -27.28 1.17 -16.04
N LYS A 78 -27.16 2.47 -15.83
CA LYS A 78 -25.90 3.14 -15.51
C LYS A 78 -25.88 3.50 -14.03
N THR A 79 -25.11 2.77 -13.24
CA THR A 79 -24.93 3.13 -11.83
C THR A 79 -23.99 4.33 -11.73
N LYS A 80 -24.48 5.41 -11.12
CA LYS A 80 -23.64 6.56 -10.74
C LYS A 80 -22.99 6.34 -9.36
N ALA A 81 -23.09 5.13 -8.82
CA ALA A 81 -22.57 4.80 -7.50
C ALA A 81 -21.06 4.87 -7.46
N GLY A 82 -20.54 5.45 -6.41
CA GLY A 82 -19.17 5.40 -5.97
C GLY A 82 -18.97 4.48 -4.77
N ARG A 83 -17.86 4.64 -4.10
CA ARG A 83 -17.54 3.98 -2.82
C ARG A 83 -17.01 5.01 -1.84
N ASP A 84 -17.42 4.90 -0.60
CA ASP A 84 -16.93 5.76 0.47
C ASP A 84 -15.55 5.30 0.97
N HIS A 85 -14.89 6.17 1.71
CA HIS A 85 -13.58 5.92 2.31
C HIS A 85 -13.65 4.82 3.37
N HIS A 86 -12.69 3.91 3.35
CA HIS A 86 -12.56 2.85 4.34
C HIS A 86 -11.25 3.01 5.11
N LYS A 87 -11.33 3.59 6.31
CA LYS A 87 -10.15 3.85 7.14
C LYS A 87 -9.54 2.60 7.78
N ASP A 88 -10.35 1.55 7.97
CA ASP A 88 -9.97 0.39 8.78
C ASP A 88 -9.49 -0.81 7.95
N ALA A 89 -9.82 -0.86 6.65
CA ALA A 89 -9.40 -1.98 5.80
C ALA A 89 -9.08 -1.55 4.37
N TYR A 90 -7.88 -1.91 3.90
CA TYR A 90 -7.46 -1.77 2.52
C TYR A 90 -6.30 -2.73 2.22
N SER A 91 -6.02 -2.93 0.95
CA SER A 91 -4.93 -3.79 0.51
C SER A 91 -3.73 -2.97 0.06
N VAL A 92 -2.56 -3.43 0.43
CA VAL A 92 -1.27 -2.98 -0.06
C VAL A 92 -0.60 -4.16 -0.74
N TRP A 93 0.15 -3.93 -1.82
CA TRP A 93 1.03 -4.98 -2.31
C TRP A 93 2.49 -4.51 -2.36
N MET A 94 3.38 -5.46 -2.21
CA MET A 94 4.82 -5.25 -2.19
C MET A 94 5.50 -6.25 -3.12
N ALA A 95 6.62 -5.85 -3.72
CA ALA A 95 7.45 -6.72 -4.54
C ALA A 95 8.93 -6.39 -4.37
N GLY A 96 9.78 -7.39 -4.46
CA GLY A 96 11.22 -7.25 -4.28
C GLY A 96 11.65 -6.95 -2.84
N GLY A 97 12.88 -6.51 -2.65
CA GLY A 97 13.43 -6.08 -1.37
C GLY A 97 13.26 -7.09 -0.22
N GLY A 98 13.29 -8.40 -0.49
CA GLY A 98 13.11 -9.44 0.52
C GLY A 98 11.65 -9.76 0.86
N CYS A 99 10.68 -9.33 0.05
CA CYS A 99 9.28 -9.75 0.20
C CYS A 99 9.05 -11.16 -0.33
N LYS A 100 8.21 -11.93 0.37
CA LYS A 100 7.72 -13.23 -0.10
C LYS A 100 6.83 -13.08 -1.32
N GLY A 101 7.27 -13.57 -2.47
CA GLY A 101 6.44 -13.57 -3.68
C GLY A 101 5.24 -14.53 -3.58
N GLY A 102 4.07 -14.08 -4.06
CA GLY A 102 2.85 -14.91 -4.09
C GLY A 102 2.21 -15.16 -2.72
N HIS A 103 2.66 -14.48 -1.67
CA HIS A 103 2.10 -14.58 -0.33
C HIS A 103 0.97 -13.56 -0.12
N VAL A 104 -0.06 -13.96 0.61
CA VAL A 104 -1.16 -13.09 1.04
C VAL A 104 -1.25 -13.12 2.56
N HIS A 105 -1.11 -11.98 3.20
CA HIS A 105 -1.22 -11.79 4.64
C HIS A 105 -2.48 -11.01 4.99
N GLY A 106 -3.21 -11.48 5.98
CA GLY A 106 -4.46 -10.87 6.41
C GLY A 106 -5.65 -11.16 5.50
N ALA A 107 -6.83 -10.87 6.00
CA ALA A 107 -8.08 -10.95 5.24
C ALA A 107 -9.15 -10.06 5.85
N THR A 108 -10.04 -9.56 5.01
CA THR A 108 -11.31 -8.96 5.44
C THR A 108 -12.37 -10.04 5.64
N ASP A 109 -13.50 -9.65 6.23
CA ASP A 109 -14.73 -10.45 6.23
C ASP A 109 -15.27 -10.63 4.80
N GLU A 110 -16.31 -11.46 4.66
CA GLU A 110 -16.92 -11.78 3.36
C GLU A 110 -17.49 -10.56 2.64
N LEU A 111 -17.81 -9.50 3.38
CA LEU A 111 -18.36 -8.26 2.83
C LEU A 111 -17.25 -7.25 2.48
N GLY A 112 -16.00 -7.47 2.93
CA GLY A 112 -14.90 -6.51 2.79
C GLY A 112 -15.07 -5.28 3.69
N TYR A 113 -15.82 -5.42 4.80
CA TYR A 113 -16.14 -4.30 5.69
C TYR A 113 -15.27 -4.23 6.93
N ALA A 114 -14.84 -5.37 7.48
CA ALA A 114 -13.97 -5.43 8.65
C ALA A 114 -12.77 -6.34 8.39
N ILE A 115 -11.68 -6.11 9.11
CA ILE A 115 -10.56 -7.04 9.10
C ILE A 115 -10.95 -8.24 9.95
N ALA A 116 -10.91 -9.44 9.35
CA ALA A 116 -11.26 -10.69 9.99
C ALA A 116 -10.06 -11.48 10.50
N ARG A 117 -8.88 -11.29 9.89
CA ARG A 117 -7.67 -12.05 10.22
C ARG A 117 -6.41 -11.24 9.98
N ASP A 118 -5.41 -11.48 10.82
CA ASP A 118 -4.03 -10.97 10.72
C ASP A 118 -3.98 -9.46 10.37
N PRO A 119 -4.52 -8.58 11.23
CA PRO A 119 -4.51 -7.15 10.98
C PRO A 119 -3.09 -6.59 10.96
N VAL A 120 -2.83 -5.67 10.04
CA VAL A 120 -1.58 -4.92 9.99
C VAL A 120 -1.90 -3.44 10.23
N HIS A 121 -1.45 -2.91 11.36
CA HIS A 121 -1.57 -1.49 11.64
C HIS A 121 -0.57 -0.68 10.81
N VAL A 122 -0.87 0.60 10.55
CA VAL A 122 0.05 1.48 9.79
C VAL A 122 1.45 1.55 10.43
N HIS A 123 1.54 1.46 11.76
CA HIS A 123 2.84 1.41 12.45
C HIS A 123 3.59 0.10 12.20
N ASP A 124 2.90 -1.03 12.09
CA ASP A 124 3.51 -2.33 11.76
C ASP A 124 3.99 -2.35 10.31
N PHE A 125 3.20 -1.78 9.42
CA PHE A 125 3.58 -1.60 8.02
C PHE A 125 4.85 -0.76 7.88
N ASN A 126 4.90 0.40 8.54
CA ASN A 126 6.08 1.26 8.53
C ASN A 126 7.31 0.61 9.21
N ALA A 127 7.11 -0.12 10.32
CA ALA A 127 8.18 -0.88 10.96
C ALA A 127 8.75 -1.96 10.03
N THR A 128 7.89 -2.61 9.26
CA THR A 128 8.28 -3.63 8.28
C THR A 128 9.08 -3.04 7.13
N ILE A 129 8.66 -1.89 6.59
CA ILE A 129 9.42 -1.18 5.55
C ILE A 129 10.80 -0.78 6.07
N LEU A 130 10.87 -0.18 7.26
CA LEU A 130 12.16 0.21 7.87
C LEU A 130 13.05 -1.00 8.09
N HIS A 131 12.50 -2.12 8.56
CA HIS A 131 13.25 -3.36 8.73
C HIS A 131 13.86 -3.86 7.41
N GLN A 132 13.10 -3.85 6.31
CA GLN A 132 13.61 -4.24 4.98
C GLN A 132 14.69 -3.29 4.45
N LEU A 133 14.68 -2.03 4.87
CA LEU A 133 15.76 -1.07 4.59
C LEU A 133 16.96 -1.22 5.54
N GLY A 134 16.97 -2.22 6.43
CA GLY A 134 18.03 -2.42 7.40
C GLY A 134 18.01 -1.43 8.57
N ILE A 135 16.90 -0.71 8.75
CA ILE A 135 16.75 0.33 9.77
C ILE A 135 15.95 -0.24 10.94
N ASP A 136 16.53 -0.17 12.14
CA ASP A 136 15.82 -0.45 13.38
C ASP A 136 14.87 0.71 13.70
N HIS A 137 13.57 0.46 13.54
CA HIS A 137 12.54 1.49 13.75
C HIS A 137 12.43 1.98 15.20
N GLU A 138 12.88 1.19 16.19
CA GLU A 138 12.87 1.59 17.59
C GLU A 138 14.04 2.53 17.92
N ARG A 139 15.15 2.40 17.21
CA ARG A 139 16.34 3.25 17.34
C ARG A 139 16.29 4.49 16.45
N LEU A 140 15.50 4.46 15.37
CA LEU A 140 15.29 5.61 14.50
C LEU A 140 14.39 6.63 15.20
N THR A 141 15.02 7.62 15.82
CA THR A 141 14.32 8.67 16.54
C THR A 141 14.69 10.06 16.04
N PHE A 142 13.77 10.99 16.18
CA PHE A 142 14.02 12.42 16.00
C PHE A 142 13.66 13.19 17.26
N ARG A 143 14.43 14.23 17.55
CA ARG A 143 14.21 15.04 18.73
C ARG A 143 13.35 16.26 18.41
N TYR A 144 12.22 16.38 19.14
CA TYR A 144 11.34 17.53 19.03
C TYR A 144 10.92 17.98 20.44
N GLN A 145 11.02 19.25 20.74
CA GLN A 145 10.70 19.85 22.05
C GLN A 145 11.27 19.08 23.25
N GLY A 146 12.52 18.62 23.13
CA GLY A 146 13.22 17.91 24.20
C GLY A 146 12.91 16.40 24.33
N ARG A 147 11.93 15.89 23.61
CA ARG A 147 11.55 14.46 23.60
C ARG A 147 12.04 13.77 22.33
N GLN A 148 12.44 12.50 22.45
CA GLN A 148 12.73 11.62 21.33
C GLN A 148 11.42 10.95 20.84
N PHE A 149 11.15 11.05 19.53
CA PHE A 149 10.00 10.42 18.89
C PHE A 149 10.47 9.39 17.88
N ARG A 150 9.81 8.23 17.83
CA ARG A 150 9.96 7.26 16.77
C ARG A 150 8.93 7.54 15.66
N LEU A 151 9.21 7.16 14.42
CA LEU A 151 8.23 7.25 13.32
C LEU A 151 7.04 6.29 13.54
N THR A 152 7.25 5.21 14.28
CA THR A 152 6.24 4.22 14.65
C THR A 152 5.60 4.48 16.02
N ASP A 153 5.86 5.64 16.62
CA ASP A 153 5.46 6.01 17.98
C ASP A 153 5.86 4.91 19.00
N VAL A 154 4.95 4.51 19.88
CA VAL A 154 5.17 3.42 20.86
C VAL A 154 4.79 2.04 20.31
N HIS A 155 4.35 1.97 19.08
CA HIS A 155 3.86 0.78 18.39
C HIS A 155 4.84 0.30 17.32
N GLY A 156 4.40 -0.63 16.51
CA GLY A 156 5.12 -1.14 15.33
C GLY A 156 5.76 -2.49 15.60
N GLY A 157 5.14 -3.52 15.09
CA GLY A 157 5.71 -4.87 14.99
C GLY A 157 6.08 -5.18 13.55
N VAL A 158 7.26 -5.75 13.31
CA VAL A 158 7.64 -6.22 11.98
C VAL A 158 6.77 -7.41 11.59
N VAL A 159 6.07 -7.33 10.46
CA VAL A 159 5.23 -8.41 9.92
C VAL A 159 6.13 -9.45 9.24
N LYS A 160 6.67 -10.37 10.03
CA LYS A 160 7.67 -11.34 9.57
C LYS A 160 7.13 -12.32 8.52
N ASP A 161 5.84 -12.59 8.52
CA ASP A 161 5.22 -13.56 7.61
C ASP A 161 5.30 -13.16 6.13
N ILE A 162 5.48 -11.88 5.83
CA ILE A 162 5.63 -11.38 4.47
C ILE A 162 7.08 -11.29 4.00
N LEU A 163 8.03 -11.61 4.86
CA LEU A 163 9.48 -11.57 4.57
C LEU A 163 9.97 -12.94 4.07
N ALA A 164 10.88 -12.94 3.09
CA ALA A 164 11.50 -14.13 2.51
C ALA A 164 12.61 -14.72 3.38
#